data_05713673576fc5d41da59f8372bc40da
#
_entry.id   05713673576fc5d41da59f8372bc40da
#
_cell.length_a   1.000
_cell.length_b   1.000
_cell.length_c   1.000
_cell.angle_alpha   90.00
_cell.angle_beta   90.00
_cell.angle_gamma   90.00
#
_symmetry.space_group_name_H-M   'P 1'
#
loop_
_entity.id
_entity.type
_entity.pdbx_description
1 polymer ?
#
loop_
_entity_poly.entity_id
_entity_poly.type
_entity_poly.pdbx_seq_one_letter_code
_entity_poly.pdbx_strand_id
1 'polypeptide(L)'
;YWSDSDWNAGDLSRDTQTNPRPFRISSFSTMDTIYHKLINNFNSLEKIILTGHSAGSQMVVRYASGGRAELSLTQTGVDFIYIPTNTPSFLYFDDNRVLDEGVGVFDFGPTDCINASQYKYGMENLNQYMGETGSEQIIEKHKNTKIIYLIGQYDFGGQTSTCARMVQGYSRLIRTHIYFSYLGYFYGDEVYDNSQMIEIPGASHDFNMIVSSE
;
A
#
# COMPACT_ATOMS: atom_id res chain seq x y z
N TYR A 1 -8.02 9.56 -17.67
CA TYR A 1 -7.99 9.76 -16.21
C TYR A 1 -8.61 8.56 -15.48
N TRP A 2 -8.39 8.46 -14.19
CA TRP A 2 -9.03 7.53 -13.26
C TRP A 2 -9.97 8.31 -12.34
N SER A 3 -10.89 7.63 -11.65
CA SER A 3 -11.69 8.29 -10.61
C SER A 3 -10.86 8.61 -9.37
N ASP A 4 -11.40 9.42 -8.48
CA ASP A 4 -10.73 9.91 -7.27
C ASP A 4 -10.28 8.80 -6.31
N SER A 5 -10.89 7.61 -6.39
CA SER A 5 -10.60 6.48 -5.48
C SER A 5 -10.09 5.23 -6.19
N ASP A 6 -10.03 5.21 -7.50
CA ASP A 6 -9.70 4.00 -8.28
C ASP A 6 -8.22 3.97 -8.66
N TRP A 7 -7.63 5.15 -8.92
CA TRP A 7 -6.23 5.26 -9.31
C TRP A 7 -5.25 4.69 -8.25
N ASN A 8 -5.59 4.82 -6.96
CA ASN A 8 -4.74 4.32 -5.87
C ASN A 8 -4.92 2.83 -5.57
N ALA A 9 -5.76 2.15 -6.34
CA ALA A 9 -6.05 0.73 -6.22
C ALA A 9 -5.66 -0.09 -7.46
N GLY A 10 -5.11 0.54 -8.49
CA GLY A 10 -4.74 -0.17 -9.71
C GLY A 10 -5.91 -0.41 -10.68
N ASP A 11 -7.02 0.31 -10.51
CA ASP A 11 -8.17 0.14 -11.38
C ASP A 11 -7.95 0.72 -12.79
N LEU A 12 -8.85 0.32 -13.70
CA LEU A 12 -8.80 0.77 -15.09
C LEU A 12 -9.21 2.24 -15.22
N SER A 13 -8.55 2.95 -16.14
CA SER A 13 -8.91 4.31 -16.51
C SER A 13 -10.36 4.40 -16.97
N ARG A 14 -10.98 5.55 -16.76
CA ARG A 14 -12.37 5.82 -17.17
C ARG A 14 -12.48 5.98 -18.66
N ASP A 15 -13.52 5.37 -19.23
CA ASP A 15 -14.02 5.61 -20.58
C ASP A 15 -15.38 6.28 -20.47
N THR A 16 -15.50 7.50 -20.99
CA THR A 16 -16.73 8.31 -20.89
C THR A 16 -17.00 8.99 -22.24
N GLN A 17 -18.23 9.42 -22.43
CA GLN A 17 -18.61 10.16 -23.66
C GLN A 17 -17.78 11.43 -23.88
N THR A 18 -17.38 12.11 -22.78
CA THR A 18 -16.56 13.32 -22.83
C THR A 18 -15.07 13.04 -22.96
N ASN A 19 -14.62 11.83 -22.62
CA ASN A 19 -13.24 11.39 -22.73
C ASN A 19 -13.19 9.92 -23.21
N PRO A 20 -13.55 9.68 -24.48
CA PRO A 20 -13.56 8.33 -25.03
C PRO A 20 -12.13 7.77 -25.10
N ARG A 21 -12.00 6.48 -24.81
CA ARG A 21 -10.73 5.77 -24.81
C ARG A 21 -10.80 4.57 -25.76
N PRO A 22 -9.82 4.37 -26.65
CA PRO A 22 -9.77 3.18 -27.48
C PRO A 22 -9.50 1.91 -26.68
N PHE A 23 -8.88 2.07 -25.48
CA PHE A 23 -8.65 1.02 -24.50
C PHE A 23 -8.52 1.65 -23.12
N ARG A 24 -8.80 0.85 -22.10
CA ARG A 24 -8.64 1.24 -20.68
C ARG A 24 -7.34 0.65 -20.15
N ILE A 25 -6.64 1.41 -19.32
CA ILE A 25 -5.35 1.00 -18.72
C ILE A 25 -5.42 1.11 -17.21
N SER A 26 -4.86 0.14 -16.50
CA SER A 26 -4.68 0.19 -15.05
C SER A 26 -3.66 1.27 -14.67
N SER A 27 -3.89 1.96 -13.54
CA SER A 27 -2.91 2.87 -12.98
C SER A 27 -1.61 2.13 -12.61
N PHE A 28 -1.69 0.88 -12.19
CA PHE A 28 -0.52 0.06 -11.89
C PHE A 28 0.23 -0.38 -13.16
N SER A 29 -0.47 -0.70 -14.25
CA SER A 29 0.19 -0.93 -15.56
C SER A 29 0.94 0.30 -16.05
N THR A 30 0.46 1.50 -15.70
CA THR A 30 1.18 2.75 -15.99
C THR A 30 2.48 2.82 -15.19
N MET A 31 2.46 2.43 -13.92
CA MET A 31 3.67 2.34 -13.09
C MET A 31 4.65 1.30 -13.61
N ASP A 32 4.17 0.11 -14.01
CA ASP A 32 5.02 -0.89 -14.67
C ASP A 32 5.75 -0.30 -15.87
N THR A 33 5.01 0.43 -16.73
CA THR A 33 5.58 1.10 -17.90
C THR A 33 6.65 2.14 -17.54
N ILE A 34 6.44 2.89 -16.47
CA ILE A 34 7.42 3.87 -15.96
C ILE A 34 8.70 3.17 -15.51
N TYR A 35 8.59 2.10 -14.74
CA TYR A 35 9.73 1.34 -14.24
C TYR A 35 10.56 0.75 -15.38
N HIS A 36 9.90 0.09 -16.35
CA HIS A 36 10.58 -0.41 -17.54
C HIS A 36 11.29 0.67 -18.32
N LYS A 37 10.65 1.84 -18.48
CA LYS A 37 11.29 2.98 -19.18
C LYS A 37 12.49 3.53 -18.41
N LEU A 38 12.41 3.65 -17.09
CA LEU A 38 13.53 4.12 -16.27
C LEU A 38 14.73 3.19 -16.44
N ILE A 39 14.55 1.89 -16.26
CA ILE A 39 15.62 0.91 -16.35
C ILE A 39 16.19 0.84 -17.77
N ASN A 40 15.35 0.89 -18.79
CA ASN A 40 15.83 0.82 -20.19
C ASN A 40 16.57 2.09 -20.66
N ASN A 41 16.29 3.25 -20.04
CA ASN A 41 16.93 4.51 -20.45
C ASN A 41 18.09 4.94 -19.57
N PHE A 42 18.26 4.35 -18.39
CA PHE A 42 19.31 4.72 -17.44
C PHE A 42 20.13 3.49 -17.03
N ASN A 43 21.19 3.18 -17.78
CA ASN A 43 22.04 2.00 -17.58
C ASN A 43 22.79 1.97 -16.24
N SER A 44 22.92 3.11 -15.57
CA SER A 44 23.58 3.25 -14.25
C SER A 44 22.58 3.32 -13.09
N LEU A 45 21.31 2.99 -13.34
CA LEU A 45 20.29 3.00 -12.30
C LEU A 45 20.48 1.82 -11.35
N GLU A 46 20.75 2.10 -10.09
CA GLU A 46 20.97 1.09 -9.05
C GLU A 46 19.75 0.92 -8.15
N LYS A 47 18.90 1.96 -8.06
CA LYS A 47 17.78 1.97 -7.12
C LYS A 47 16.58 2.76 -7.66
N ILE A 48 15.39 2.24 -7.43
CA ILE A 48 14.12 2.95 -7.62
C ILE A 48 13.41 3.06 -6.26
N ILE A 49 13.09 4.29 -5.86
CA ILE A 49 12.31 4.56 -4.65
C ILE A 49 10.94 5.08 -5.08
N LEU A 50 9.87 4.38 -4.71
CA LEU A 50 8.51 4.85 -4.88
C LEU A 50 7.98 5.36 -3.55
N THR A 51 7.69 6.65 -3.47
CA THR A 51 7.08 7.26 -2.29
C THR A 51 5.72 7.86 -2.62
N GLY A 52 4.86 7.97 -1.63
CA GLY A 52 3.56 8.61 -1.75
C GLY A 52 2.99 8.98 -0.39
N HIS A 53 2.26 10.09 -0.35
CA HIS A 53 1.64 10.61 0.87
C HIS A 53 0.13 10.46 0.83
N SER A 54 -0.49 10.14 1.96
CA SER A 54 -1.95 10.07 2.11
C SER A 54 -2.58 9.13 1.05
N ALA A 55 -3.42 9.62 0.15
CA ALA A 55 -3.97 8.81 -0.94
C ALA A 55 -2.88 8.21 -1.84
N GLY A 56 -1.75 8.91 -2.04
CA GLY A 56 -0.59 8.40 -2.75
C GLY A 56 0.07 7.21 -2.04
N SER A 57 0.10 7.22 -0.73
CA SER A 57 0.65 6.10 0.05
C SER A 57 -0.18 4.82 -0.07
N GLN A 58 -1.49 4.92 -0.22
CA GLN A 58 -2.35 3.78 -0.51
C GLN A 58 -1.99 3.11 -1.85
N MET A 59 -1.65 3.94 -2.87
CA MET A 59 -1.13 3.43 -4.14
C MET A 59 0.20 2.70 -3.92
N VAL A 60 1.12 3.31 -3.18
CA VAL A 60 2.46 2.74 -2.90
C VAL A 60 2.34 1.39 -2.23
N VAL A 61 1.56 1.26 -1.14
CA VAL A 61 1.39 -0.02 -0.41
C VAL A 61 0.80 -1.11 -1.30
N ARG A 62 -0.27 -0.81 -2.05
CA ARG A 62 -0.93 -1.79 -2.91
C ARG A 62 -0.07 -2.18 -4.10
N TYR A 63 0.65 -1.22 -4.69
CA TYR A 63 1.59 -1.51 -5.78
C TYR A 63 2.82 -2.27 -5.27
N ALA A 64 3.33 -1.98 -4.08
CA ALA A 64 4.38 -2.78 -3.44
C ALA A 64 3.98 -4.25 -3.30
N SER A 65 2.70 -4.53 -2.98
CA SER A 65 2.17 -5.90 -2.89
C SER A 65 1.91 -6.55 -4.25
N GLY A 66 1.29 -5.83 -5.19
CA GLY A 66 0.76 -6.41 -6.42
C GLY A 66 1.43 -5.97 -7.72
N GLY A 67 2.34 -4.99 -7.69
CA GLY A 67 3.03 -4.48 -8.87
C GLY A 67 3.89 -5.53 -9.58
N ARG A 68 3.82 -5.56 -10.91
CA ARG A 68 4.46 -6.63 -11.71
C ARG A 68 5.82 -6.24 -12.29
N ALA A 69 6.12 -4.93 -12.35
CA ALA A 69 7.39 -4.49 -12.93
C ALA A 69 8.60 -5.07 -12.19
N GLU A 70 8.61 -5.02 -10.86
CA GLU A 70 9.68 -5.57 -10.04
C GLU A 70 9.93 -7.06 -10.31
N LEU A 71 8.84 -7.85 -10.42
CA LEU A 71 8.92 -9.28 -10.75
C LEU A 71 9.58 -9.55 -12.10
N SER A 72 9.31 -8.70 -13.09
CA SER A 72 9.88 -8.81 -14.44
C SER A 72 11.28 -8.23 -14.56
N LEU A 73 11.72 -7.44 -13.59
CA LEU A 73 12.99 -6.70 -13.60
C LEU A 73 14.01 -7.22 -12.58
N THR A 74 13.75 -8.35 -11.92
CA THR A 74 14.64 -8.96 -10.91
C THR A 74 16.06 -9.22 -11.42
N GLN A 75 16.24 -9.50 -12.71
CA GLN A 75 17.53 -9.78 -13.32
C GLN A 75 18.37 -8.52 -13.58
N THR A 76 17.83 -7.34 -13.37
CA THR A 76 18.52 -6.07 -13.68
C THR A 76 19.50 -5.63 -12.58
N GLY A 77 19.39 -6.20 -11.39
CA GLY A 77 20.16 -5.79 -10.21
C GLY A 77 19.75 -4.44 -9.60
N VAL A 78 18.63 -3.86 -10.04
CA VAL A 78 18.09 -2.61 -9.50
C VAL A 78 17.30 -2.90 -8.23
N ASP A 79 17.62 -2.20 -7.15
CA ASP A 79 16.87 -2.27 -5.89
C ASP A 79 15.56 -1.49 -5.96
N PHE A 80 14.48 -2.08 -5.43
CA PHE A 80 13.17 -1.42 -5.30
C PHE A 80 12.85 -1.17 -3.83
N ILE A 81 12.54 0.08 -3.48
CA ILE A 81 12.16 0.48 -2.12
C ILE A 81 10.85 1.27 -2.19
N TYR A 82 9.93 0.94 -1.31
CA TYR A 82 8.63 1.59 -1.21
C TYR A 82 8.53 2.36 0.10
N ILE A 83 8.15 3.64 0.03
CA ILE A 83 8.05 4.50 1.21
C ILE A 83 6.66 5.13 1.27
N PRO A 84 5.64 4.40 1.74
CA PRO A 84 4.32 4.98 2.02
C PRO A 84 4.38 5.89 3.24
N THR A 85 3.77 7.09 3.14
CA THR A 85 3.74 8.04 4.24
C THR A 85 2.31 8.40 4.64
N ASN A 86 1.99 8.36 5.93
CA ASN A 86 0.70 8.75 6.50
C ASN A 86 -0.49 8.04 5.82
N THR A 87 -0.44 6.72 5.74
CA THR A 87 -1.36 5.88 4.96
C THR A 87 -2.76 5.83 5.56
N PRO A 88 -3.82 6.20 4.80
CA PRO A 88 -5.19 6.20 5.33
C PRO A 88 -5.82 4.81 5.48
N SER A 89 -5.40 3.82 4.70
CA SER A 89 -5.85 2.43 4.80
C SER A 89 -4.89 1.48 4.08
N PHE A 90 -4.86 0.25 4.55
CA PHE A 90 -3.97 -0.82 4.10
C PHE A 90 -4.74 -1.95 3.41
N LEU A 91 -4.00 -2.81 2.71
CA LEU A 91 -4.45 -4.07 2.16
C LEU A 91 -4.07 -5.18 3.15
N TYR A 92 -5.07 -5.88 3.66
CA TYR A 92 -4.90 -7.05 4.53
C TYR A 92 -4.99 -8.33 3.70
N PHE A 93 -4.27 -9.37 4.11
CA PHE A 93 -4.11 -10.61 3.34
C PHE A 93 -5.05 -11.73 3.79
N ASP A 94 -5.75 -11.52 4.89
CA ASP A 94 -6.81 -12.38 5.43
C ASP A 94 -7.99 -11.55 5.97
N ASP A 95 -8.95 -12.23 6.60
CA ASP A 95 -10.15 -11.59 7.16
C ASP A 95 -9.98 -11.09 8.59
N ASN A 96 -8.79 -11.28 9.17
CA ASN A 96 -8.51 -10.83 10.52
C ASN A 96 -8.27 -9.31 10.57
N ARG A 97 -8.83 -8.68 11.58
CA ARG A 97 -8.64 -7.27 11.90
C ARG A 97 -8.37 -7.13 13.38
N VAL A 98 -7.95 -5.97 13.81
CA VAL A 98 -7.77 -5.71 15.23
C VAL A 98 -9.09 -5.88 15.98
N LEU A 99 -9.06 -6.64 17.08
CA LEU A 99 -10.22 -6.86 17.96
C LEU A 99 -10.36 -5.75 19.00
N ASP A 100 -9.22 -5.25 19.48
CA ASP A 100 -9.15 -4.14 20.43
C ASP A 100 -7.96 -3.23 20.07
N GLU A 101 -8.20 -1.93 20.06
CA GLU A 101 -7.16 -0.90 19.83
C GLU A 101 -6.36 -0.59 21.10
N GLY A 102 -6.28 -1.53 22.05
CA GLY A 102 -5.58 -1.39 23.33
C GLY A 102 -4.14 -0.94 23.21
N VAL A 103 -3.53 -0.54 24.31
CA VAL A 103 -2.18 0.04 24.33
C VAL A 103 -1.11 -1.08 24.26
N GLY A 104 -0.40 -1.15 23.15
CA GLY A 104 0.89 -1.84 23.04
C GLY A 104 0.87 -3.26 22.47
N VAL A 105 -0.18 -4.05 22.63
CA VAL A 105 -0.34 -5.38 22.01
C VAL A 105 -1.70 -5.43 21.32
N PHE A 106 -1.69 -5.78 20.04
CA PHE A 106 -2.91 -5.90 19.26
C PHE A 106 -3.27 -7.37 19.04
N ASP A 107 -4.50 -7.74 19.40
CA ASP A 107 -5.07 -9.04 19.08
C ASP A 107 -5.83 -8.96 17.76
N PHE A 108 -5.74 -10.01 16.95
CA PHE A 108 -6.35 -10.08 15.63
C PHE A 108 -7.35 -11.22 15.55
N GLY A 109 -8.46 -10.98 14.86
CA GLY A 109 -9.50 -11.96 14.63
C GLY A 109 -10.51 -11.50 13.58
N PRO A 110 -11.49 -12.35 13.26
CA PRO A 110 -12.50 -12.04 12.24
C PRO A 110 -13.33 -10.81 12.60
N THR A 111 -13.77 -10.07 11.59
CA THR A 111 -14.60 -8.88 11.74
C THR A 111 -15.98 -9.07 11.08
N ASP A 112 -17.01 -8.47 11.64
CA ASP A 112 -18.36 -8.44 11.05
C ASP A 112 -18.47 -7.46 9.86
N CYS A 113 -17.42 -6.73 9.55
CA CYS A 113 -17.39 -5.81 8.43
C CYS A 113 -17.11 -6.51 7.10
N ILE A 114 -18.14 -6.95 6.40
CA ILE A 114 -18.06 -7.66 5.11
C ILE A 114 -17.14 -6.94 4.09
N ASN A 115 -17.19 -5.61 4.05
CA ASN A 115 -16.37 -4.84 3.12
C ASN A 115 -14.87 -4.81 3.49
N ALA A 116 -14.49 -5.31 4.67
CA ALA A 116 -13.08 -5.37 5.06
C ALA A 116 -12.29 -6.41 4.27
N SER A 117 -12.94 -7.52 3.87
CA SER A 117 -12.32 -8.57 3.03
C SER A 117 -12.26 -8.21 1.55
N GLN A 118 -13.05 -7.21 1.13
CA GLN A 118 -13.11 -6.81 -0.29
C GLN A 118 -11.88 -5.96 -0.68
N TYR A 119 -11.40 -6.19 -1.91
CA TYR A 119 -10.40 -5.29 -2.48
C TYR A 119 -11.00 -3.87 -2.56
N LYS A 120 -10.33 -2.91 -2.11
CA LYS A 120 -8.90 -2.61 -1.86
C LYS A 120 -8.46 -2.70 -0.38
N TYR A 121 -9.26 -3.28 0.50
CA TYR A 121 -8.98 -3.41 1.94
C TYR A 121 -8.59 -4.84 2.32
N GLY A 122 -9.02 -5.82 1.55
CA GLY A 122 -8.73 -7.25 1.66
C GLY A 122 -8.52 -7.88 0.30
N MET A 123 -8.50 -9.20 0.24
CA MET A 123 -8.09 -9.98 -0.94
C MET A 123 -9.27 -10.54 -1.76
N GLU A 124 -10.51 -10.32 -1.33
CA GLU A 124 -11.67 -10.75 -2.10
C GLU A 124 -11.98 -9.77 -3.24
N ASN A 125 -12.52 -10.29 -4.34
CA ASN A 125 -12.91 -9.50 -5.51
C ASN A 125 -11.82 -8.53 -6.00
N LEU A 126 -10.60 -9.06 -6.13
CA LEU A 126 -9.48 -8.32 -6.71
C LEU A 126 -9.88 -7.70 -8.05
N ASN A 127 -9.43 -6.48 -8.32
CA ASN A 127 -9.61 -5.88 -9.63
C ASN A 127 -8.80 -6.64 -10.70
N GLN A 128 -8.99 -6.30 -11.96
CA GLN A 128 -8.34 -7.02 -13.08
C GLN A 128 -6.82 -7.10 -12.89
N TYR A 129 -6.15 -6.00 -12.59
CA TYR A 129 -4.69 -5.98 -12.46
C TYR A 129 -4.18 -6.88 -11.33
N MET A 130 -4.78 -6.78 -10.14
CA MET A 130 -4.42 -7.58 -8.97
C MET A 130 -4.80 -9.05 -9.16
N GLY A 131 -5.95 -9.33 -9.79
CA GLY A 131 -6.37 -10.68 -10.13
C GLY A 131 -5.43 -11.38 -11.12
N GLU A 132 -4.87 -10.64 -12.08
CA GLU A 132 -3.82 -11.15 -13.00
C GLU A 132 -2.48 -11.42 -12.28
N THR A 133 -2.17 -10.70 -11.19
CA THR A 133 -1.01 -10.99 -10.34
C THR A 133 -1.27 -12.27 -9.52
N GLY A 134 -2.48 -12.41 -8.98
CA GLY A 134 -2.90 -13.56 -8.18
C GLY A 134 -2.60 -13.41 -6.68
N SER A 135 -3.49 -13.94 -5.85
CA SER A 135 -3.44 -13.75 -4.39
C SER A 135 -2.17 -14.30 -3.74
N GLU A 136 -1.74 -15.50 -4.12
CA GLU A 136 -0.52 -16.11 -3.59
C GLU A 136 0.71 -15.26 -3.90
N GLN A 137 0.81 -14.76 -5.13
CA GLN A 137 1.94 -13.93 -5.55
C GLN A 137 1.93 -12.56 -4.87
N ILE A 138 0.76 -11.97 -4.65
CA ILE A 138 0.62 -10.69 -3.90
C ILE A 138 1.15 -10.87 -2.48
N ILE A 139 0.76 -11.95 -1.79
CA ILE A 139 1.17 -12.26 -0.42
C ILE A 139 2.69 -12.48 -0.36
N GLU A 140 3.22 -13.35 -1.21
CA GLU A 140 4.64 -13.66 -1.25
C GLU A 140 5.50 -12.44 -1.61
N LYS A 141 5.05 -11.67 -2.59
CA LYS A 141 5.75 -10.44 -2.98
C LYS A 141 5.81 -9.44 -1.84
N HIS A 142 4.69 -9.20 -1.14
CA HIS A 142 4.67 -8.23 -0.03
C HIS A 142 5.67 -8.61 1.06
N LYS A 143 5.72 -9.89 1.45
CA LYS A 143 6.66 -10.40 2.46
C LYS A 143 8.12 -10.07 2.12
N ASN A 144 8.49 -10.17 0.85
CA ASN A 144 9.87 -10.03 0.38
C ASN A 144 10.21 -8.62 -0.13
N THR A 145 9.24 -7.70 -0.16
CA THR A 145 9.44 -6.35 -0.67
C THR A 145 9.94 -5.40 0.43
N LYS A 146 10.95 -4.58 0.12
CA LYS A 146 11.46 -3.54 1.04
C LYS A 146 10.46 -2.39 1.15
N ILE A 147 9.82 -2.27 2.31
CA ILE A 147 8.82 -1.24 2.59
C ILE A 147 9.17 -0.51 3.89
N ILE A 148 9.25 0.82 3.83
CA ILE A 148 9.47 1.68 4.98
C ILE A 148 8.22 2.52 5.21
N TYR A 149 7.42 2.18 6.20
CA TYR A 149 6.20 2.90 6.58
C TYR A 149 6.57 4.12 7.41
N LEU A 150 6.34 5.33 6.88
CA LEU A 150 6.54 6.56 7.64
C LEU A 150 5.20 7.09 8.13
N ILE A 151 5.15 7.46 9.40
CA ILE A 151 3.95 8.03 10.02
C ILE A 151 4.31 9.20 10.94
N GLY A 152 3.59 10.30 10.82
CA GLY A 152 3.75 11.43 11.73
C GLY A 152 3.19 11.13 13.12
N GLN A 153 3.96 11.41 14.16
CA GLN A 153 3.61 11.20 15.57
C GLN A 153 2.27 11.84 15.97
N TYR A 154 1.89 12.94 15.31
CA TYR A 154 0.64 13.67 15.57
C TYR A 154 -0.40 13.51 14.46
N ASP A 155 -0.29 12.46 13.62
CA ASP A 155 -1.31 12.20 12.59
C ASP A 155 -2.53 11.46 13.16
N PHE A 156 -3.23 12.10 14.08
CA PHE A 156 -4.47 11.61 14.67
C PHE A 156 -5.70 11.77 13.76
N GLY A 157 -5.54 12.30 12.56
CA GLY A 157 -6.60 12.48 11.59
C GLY A 157 -7.00 11.21 10.85
N GLY A 158 -7.90 11.37 9.86
CA GLY A 158 -8.32 10.27 8.98
C GLY A 158 -9.48 9.44 9.52
N GLN A 159 -10.23 9.96 10.51
CA GLN A 159 -11.48 9.37 10.97
C GLN A 159 -12.42 9.16 9.78
N THR A 160 -13.23 8.14 9.85
CA THR A 160 -14.10 7.73 8.73
C THR A 160 -15.32 7.00 9.26
N SER A 161 -16.40 7.02 8.50
CA SER A 161 -17.57 6.17 8.71
C SER A 161 -17.55 4.89 7.86
N THR A 162 -16.52 4.70 7.06
CA THR A 162 -16.40 3.48 6.24
C THR A 162 -15.94 2.32 7.11
N CYS A 163 -16.80 1.33 7.31
CA CYS A 163 -16.55 0.16 8.15
C CYS A 163 -15.17 -0.47 7.88
N ALA A 164 -14.83 -0.75 6.63
CA ALA A 164 -13.57 -1.38 6.23
C ALA A 164 -12.30 -0.58 6.60
N ARG A 165 -12.44 0.72 6.86
CA ARG A 165 -11.34 1.56 7.37
C ARG A 165 -11.37 1.68 8.88
N MET A 166 -12.57 1.65 9.48
CA MET A 166 -12.74 1.70 10.94
C MET A 166 -12.11 0.49 11.61
N VAL A 167 -12.33 -0.71 11.05
CA VAL A 167 -11.75 -1.97 11.59
C VAL A 167 -10.24 -2.10 11.38
N GLN A 168 -9.60 -1.11 10.77
CA GLN A 168 -8.13 -1.00 10.70
C GLN A 168 -7.56 -0.08 11.79
N GLY A 169 -8.41 0.65 12.52
CA GLY A 169 -8.05 1.60 13.57
C GLY A 169 -8.64 2.99 13.38
N TYR A 170 -8.71 3.74 14.47
CA TYR A 170 -9.41 5.03 14.54
C TYR A 170 -8.74 6.14 13.73
N SER A 171 -7.41 6.25 13.77
CA SER A 171 -6.64 7.31 13.09
C SER A 171 -5.57 6.73 12.17
N ARG A 172 -4.95 7.55 11.32
CA ARG A 172 -3.84 7.09 10.46
C ARG A 172 -2.65 6.59 11.27
N LEU A 173 -2.31 7.27 12.37
CA LEU A 173 -1.26 6.83 13.28
C LEU A 173 -1.56 5.41 13.80
N ILE A 174 -2.72 5.23 14.41
CA ILE A 174 -3.13 3.94 14.99
C ILE A 174 -3.23 2.85 13.93
N ARG A 175 -3.79 3.15 12.73
CA ARG A 175 -3.84 2.17 11.62
C ARG A 175 -2.47 1.72 11.18
N THR A 176 -1.47 2.60 11.18
CA THR A 176 -0.11 2.23 10.79
C THR A 176 0.52 1.31 11.82
N HIS A 177 0.36 1.59 13.12
CA HIS A 177 0.84 0.70 14.20
C HIS A 177 0.15 -0.67 14.17
N ILE A 178 -1.19 -0.69 14.05
CA ILE A 178 -1.98 -1.92 13.95
C ILE A 178 -1.53 -2.74 12.73
N TYR A 179 -1.42 -2.10 11.56
CA TYR A 179 -1.02 -2.80 10.34
C TYR A 179 0.40 -3.36 10.42
N PHE A 180 1.34 -2.62 10.98
CA PHE A 180 2.70 -3.11 11.17
C PHE A 180 2.76 -4.33 12.10
N SER A 181 1.98 -4.31 13.19
CA SER A 181 1.81 -5.48 14.08
C SER A 181 1.09 -6.64 13.39
N TYR A 182 0.08 -6.34 12.54
CA TYR A 182 -0.58 -7.35 11.71
C TYR A 182 0.38 -8.06 10.77
N LEU A 183 1.37 -7.38 10.20
CA LEU A 183 2.36 -8.03 9.35
C LEU A 183 3.12 -9.11 10.11
N GLY A 184 3.54 -8.86 11.35
CA GLY A 184 4.17 -9.88 12.20
C GLY A 184 3.21 -11.01 12.59
N TYR A 185 1.93 -10.69 12.87
CA TYR A 185 0.90 -11.70 13.14
C TYR A 185 0.69 -12.63 11.93
N PHE A 186 0.61 -12.07 10.71
CA PHE A 186 0.30 -12.83 9.50
C PHE A 186 1.50 -13.60 8.93
N TYR A 187 2.69 -12.99 8.91
CA TYR A 187 3.89 -13.55 8.29
C TYR A 187 4.89 -14.15 9.28
N GLY A 188 4.79 -13.82 10.57
CA GLY A 188 5.87 -14.02 11.53
C GLY A 188 6.92 -12.91 11.51
N ASP A 189 7.83 -12.93 12.49
CA ASP A 189 8.81 -11.84 12.70
C ASP A 189 9.78 -11.64 11.53
N GLU A 190 9.97 -12.62 10.68
CA GLU A 190 10.83 -12.54 9.49
C GLU A 190 10.40 -11.46 8.48
N VAL A 191 9.14 -10.99 8.51
CA VAL A 191 8.68 -9.87 7.68
C VAL A 191 9.42 -8.57 8.00
N TYR A 192 9.91 -8.43 9.21
CA TYR A 192 10.62 -7.22 9.67
C TYR A 192 12.04 -7.09 9.12
N ASP A 193 12.56 -8.13 8.47
CA ASP A 193 13.82 -8.04 7.70
C ASP A 193 13.66 -7.12 6.47
N ASN A 194 12.44 -7.04 5.92
CA ASN A 194 12.11 -6.23 4.74
C ASN A 194 11.16 -5.06 5.05
N SER A 195 10.40 -5.12 6.12
CA SER A 195 9.44 -4.09 6.52
C SER A 195 9.91 -3.32 7.74
N GLN A 196 9.89 -1.99 7.67
CA GLN A 196 10.22 -1.11 8.79
C GLN A 196 9.10 -0.09 8.98
N MET A 197 8.88 0.32 10.23
CA MET A 197 7.99 1.43 10.55
C MET A 197 8.79 2.49 11.32
N ILE A 198 8.67 3.73 10.89
CA ILE A 198 9.32 4.88 11.53
C ILE A 198 8.26 5.93 11.85
N GLU A 199 8.10 6.21 13.13
CA GLU A 199 7.30 7.32 13.61
C GLU A 199 8.15 8.59 13.62
N ILE A 200 7.69 9.62 12.91
CA ILE A 200 8.43 10.90 12.77
C ILE A 200 8.03 11.86 13.89
N PRO A 201 8.94 12.17 14.82
CA PRO A 201 8.64 13.02 15.95
C PRO A 201 8.19 14.43 15.51
N GLY A 202 7.15 14.96 16.15
CA GLY A 202 6.63 16.29 15.88
C GLY A 202 5.85 16.46 14.58
N ALA A 203 5.90 15.49 13.66
CA ALA A 203 5.19 15.56 12.40
C ALA A 203 3.70 15.20 12.57
N SER A 204 2.86 15.84 11.76
CA SER A 204 1.44 15.53 11.61
C SER A 204 1.16 14.99 10.20
N HIS A 205 -0.02 15.29 9.64
CA HIS A 205 -0.35 14.95 8.26
C HIS A 205 0.27 15.95 7.26
N ASP A 206 1.58 16.10 7.30
CA ASP A 206 2.34 17.03 6.46
C ASP A 206 3.54 16.32 5.83
N PHE A 207 3.52 16.21 4.50
CA PHE A 207 4.56 15.51 3.75
C PHE A 207 5.94 16.15 3.92
N ASN A 208 6.01 17.48 3.94
CA ASN A 208 7.29 18.17 4.08
C ASN A 208 7.95 17.85 5.43
N MET A 209 7.15 17.85 6.51
CA MET A 209 7.67 17.48 7.83
C MET A 209 8.15 16.03 7.88
N ILE A 210 7.44 15.11 7.18
CA ILE A 210 7.82 13.69 7.13
C ILE A 210 9.17 13.48 6.42
N VAL A 211 9.41 14.17 5.30
CA VAL A 211 10.62 13.92 4.48
C VAL A 211 11.80 14.82 4.82
N SER A 212 11.61 15.85 5.65
CA SER A 212 12.66 16.78 6.10
C SER A 212 13.20 16.46 7.49
N SER A 213 12.65 15.44 8.17
CA SER A 213 13.15 15.01 9.48
C SER A 213 14.54 14.39 9.33
N GLU A 214 15.51 14.88 10.09
CA GLU A 214 16.87 14.33 10.20
C GLU A 214 16.87 13.03 11.02
#